data_0000dc288efccadfa1cdf895ce784b8f
#
_entry.id   0000dc288efccadfa1cdf895ce784b8f
#
_cell.length_a   1.000
_cell.length_b   1.000
_cell.length_c   1.000
_cell.angle_alpha   90.00
_cell.angle_beta   90.00
_cell.angle_gamma   90.00
#
_symmetry.space_group_name_H-M   'P 1'
#
loop_
_entity.id
_entity.type
_entity.pdbx_description
1 polymer ?
#
loop_
_entity_poly.entity_id
_entity_poly.type
_entity_poly.pdbx_seq_one_letter_code
_entity_poly.pdbx_strand_id
1 'polypeptide(L)'
;HAKVSTGTVYSYFKDKKEIYMGAYEAYLDSISTQLFERLDKVQPFCLEYFVNHWISAYLELYSGAGHALVQLRMMIMDDAEISQHFSGLENKYFLKIGEILGRNGNTQNNRSEKVYISCVLVDSLRQEKSAFTHNGLDFEALKQQVAKTVVRLLSE
;
A
#
# COMPACT_ATOMS: atom_id res chain seq x y z
N HIS A 1 -16.44 -4.39 22.83
CA HIS A 1 -15.77 -5.67 23.13
C HIS A 1 -16.75 -6.80 22.87
N ALA A 2 -16.68 -7.41 21.70
CA ALA A 2 -17.39 -8.67 21.44
C ALA A 2 -16.75 -9.76 22.31
N LYS A 3 -17.48 -10.31 23.26
CA LYS A 3 -17.07 -11.48 24.03
C LYS A 3 -17.25 -12.73 23.14
N VAL A 4 -16.33 -12.94 22.22
CA VAL A 4 -16.28 -14.18 21.42
C VAL A 4 -15.37 -15.16 22.16
N SER A 5 -15.86 -16.38 22.43
CA SER A 5 -15.04 -17.39 23.09
C SER A 5 -13.92 -17.87 22.14
N THR A 6 -12.77 -18.25 22.70
CA THR A 6 -11.65 -18.80 21.92
C THR A 6 -12.09 -20.00 21.08
N GLY A 7 -12.96 -20.86 21.60
CA GLY A 7 -13.53 -22.01 20.88
C GLY A 7 -14.37 -21.60 19.66
N THR A 8 -15.08 -20.47 19.71
CA THR A 8 -15.85 -19.95 18.59
C THR A 8 -14.93 -19.46 17.48
N VAL A 9 -13.80 -18.83 17.79
CA VAL A 9 -12.82 -18.38 16.80
C VAL A 9 -12.23 -19.58 16.05
N TYR A 10 -11.80 -20.63 16.75
CA TYR A 10 -11.22 -21.83 16.14
C TYR A 10 -12.25 -22.71 15.38
N SER A 11 -13.55 -22.46 15.49
CA SER A 11 -14.56 -23.13 14.65
C SER A 11 -14.63 -22.56 13.22
N TYR A 12 -14.12 -21.34 13.02
CA TYR A 12 -14.11 -20.66 11.71
C TYR A 12 -12.75 -20.69 11.00
N PHE A 13 -11.67 -20.94 11.74
CA PHE A 13 -10.30 -20.93 11.20
C PHE A 13 -9.61 -22.24 11.53
N LYS A 14 -8.98 -22.88 10.54
CA LYS A 14 -8.29 -24.16 10.72
C LYS A 14 -7.10 -24.05 11.68
N ASP A 15 -6.41 -22.92 11.66
CA ASP A 15 -5.25 -22.67 12.49
C ASP A 15 -5.01 -21.18 12.75
N LYS A 16 -3.99 -20.88 13.52
CA LYS A 16 -3.56 -19.52 13.85
C LYS A 16 -3.12 -18.72 12.63
N LYS A 17 -2.58 -19.40 11.61
CA LYS A 17 -2.14 -18.80 10.33
C LYS A 17 -3.33 -18.20 9.59
N GLU A 18 -4.44 -18.96 9.44
CA GLU A 18 -5.66 -18.46 8.80
C GLU A 18 -6.25 -17.23 9.52
N ILE A 19 -6.19 -17.22 10.85
CA ILE A 19 -6.64 -16.05 11.64
C ILE A 19 -5.81 -14.82 11.30
N TYR A 20 -4.48 -14.95 11.25
CA TYR A 20 -3.60 -13.85 10.91
C TYR A 20 -3.81 -13.38 9.48
N MET A 21 -3.88 -14.29 8.52
CA MET A 21 -4.13 -13.97 7.11
C MET A 21 -5.43 -13.21 6.94
N GLY A 22 -6.54 -13.69 7.50
CA GLY A 22 -7.85 -13.03 7.43
C GLY A 22 -7.87 -11.66 8.10
N ALA A 23 -7.20 -11.50 9.25
CA ALA A 23 -7.11 -10.21 9.93
C ALA A 23 -6.30 -9.18 9.13
N TYR A 24 -5.17 -9.59 8.56
CA TYR A 24 -4.35 -8.72 7.72
C TYR A 24 -5.03 -8.37 6.40
N GLU A 25 -5.69 -9.33 5.76
CA GLU A 25 -6.45 -9.10 4.53
C GLU A 25 -7.56 -8.06 4.77
N ALA A 26 -8.38 -8.26 5.79
CA ALA A 26 -9.45 -7.32 6.14
C ALA A 26 -8.91 -5.91 6.46
N TYR A 27 -7.76 -5.84 7.14
CA TYR A 27 -7.11 -4.58 7.46
C TYR A 27 -6.58 -3.88 6.19
N LEU A 28 -5.85 -4.60 5.32
CA LEU A 28 -5.31 -4.04 4.08
C LEU A 28 -6.42 -3.64 3.11
N ASP A 29 -7.50 -4.42 3.02
CA ASP A 29 -8.66 -4.10 2.18
C ASP A 29 -9.36 -2.83 2.65
N SER A 30 -9.57 -2.69 3.98
CA SER A 30 -10.14 -1.47 4.56
C SER A 30 -9.30 -0.22 4.25
N ILE A 31 -7.98 -0.31 4.40
CA ILE A 31 -7.07 0.82 4.11
C ILE A 31 -7.07 1.13 2.61
N SER A 32 -6.97 0.11 1.76
CA SER A 32 -6.96 0.26 0.30
C SER A 32 -8.26 0.91 -0.18
N THR A 33 -9.40 0.49 0.34
CA THR A 33 -10.71 1.10 0.03
C THR A 33 -10.72 2.59 0.35
N GLN A 34 -10.31 2.97 1.56
CA GLN A 34 -10.25 4.37 1.97
C GLN A 34 -9.28 5.19 1.10
N LEU A 35 -8.13 4.60 0.75
CA LEU A 35 -7.16 5.26 -0.12
C LEU A 35 -7.76 5.54 -1.50
N PHE A 36 -8.35 4.53 -2.14
CA PHE A 36 -8.91 4.68 -3.47
C PHE A 36 -10.11 5.62 -3.50
N GLU A 37 -10.95 5.64 -2.47
CA GLU A 37 -12.03 6.64 -2.34
C GLU A 37 -11.49 8.06 -2.28
N ARG A 38 -10.33 8.29 -1.67
CA ARG A 38 -9.67 9.61 -1.64
C ARG A 38 -9.09 9.96 -3.01
N LEU A 39 -8.43 9.00 -3.67
CA LEU A 39 -7.78 9.23 -4.97
C LEU A 39 -8.78 9.43 -6.11
N ASP A 40 -9.92 8.75 -6.09
CA ASP A 40 -11.00 8.91 -7.07
C ASP A 40 -11.66 10.32 -7.02
N LYS A 41 -11.54 11.03 -5.89
CA LYS A 41 -12.07 12.39 -5.69
C LYS A 41 -11.12 13.49 -6.18
N VAL A 42 -9.93 13.17 -6.64
CA VAL A 42 -8.97 14.16 -7.16
C VAL A 42 -9.45 14.71 -8.50
N GLN A 43 -10.11 15.87 -8.47
CA GLN A 43 -10.65 16.55 -9.65
C GLN A 43 -10.51 18.08 -9.51
N PRO A 44 -10.14 18.82 -10.58
CA PRO A 44 -9.69 18.31 -11.87
C PRO A 44 -8.36 17.53 -11.75
N PHE A 45 -8.15 16.54 -12.61
CA PHE A 45 -6.96 15.70 -12.54
C PHE A 45 -5.71 16.49 -12.96
N CYS A 46 -4.72 16.49 -12.07
CA CYS A 46 -3.36 16.97 -12.31
C CYS A 46 -2.40 15.91 -11.75
N LEU A 47 -1.49 15.40 -12.56
CA LEU A 47 -0.62 14.30 -12.16
C LEU A 47 0.22 14.64 -10.91
N GLU A 48 0.79 15.84 -10.86
CA GLU A 48 1.58 16.28 -9.69
C GLU A 48 0.73 16.34 -8.42
N TYR A 49 -0.47 16.91 -8.51
CA TYR A 49 -1.40 16.96 -7.39
C TYR A 49 -1.85 15.56 -6.97
N PHE A 50 -2.16 14.70 -7.94
CA PHE A 50 -2.54 13.31 -7.69
C PHE A 50 -1.44 12.56 -6.93
N VAL A 51 -0.17 12.63 -7.40
CA VAL A 51 0.97 11.96 -6.77
C VAL A 51 1.20 12.46 -5.34
N ASN A 52 1.16 13.77 -5.11
CA ASN A 52 1.32 14.34 -3.77
C ASN A 52 0.17 13.92 -2.83
N HIS A 53 -1.06 13.90 -3.35
CA HIS A 53 -2.22 13.45 -2.59
C HIS A 53 -2.14 11.95 -2.27
N TRP A 54 -1.75 11.12 -3.25
CA TRP A 54 -1.51 9.69 -3.06
C TRP A 54 -0.48 9.41 -1.96
N ILE A 55 0.70 10.01 -2.05
CA ILE A 55 1.75 9.85 -1.04
C ILE A 55 1.23 10.25 0.35
N SER A 56 0.58 11.40 0.46
CA SER A 56 0.09 11.91 1.75
C SER A 56 -0.99 11.01 2.35
N ALA A 57 -1.98 10.60 1.56
CA ALA A 57 -3.05 9.70 1.99
C ALA A 57 -2.51 8.32 2.36
N TYR A 58 -1.58 7.78 1.57
CA TYR A 58 -0.91 6.51 1.85
C TYR A 58 -0.17 6.54 3.19
N LEU A 59 0.68 7.54 3.40
CA LEU A 59 1.44 7.69 4.64
C LEU A 59 0.54 7.89 5.87
N GLU A 60 -0.56 8.60 5.73
CA GLU A 60 -1.55 8.79 6.80
C GLU A 60 -2.24 7.47 7.17
N LEU A 61 -2.81 6.78 6.18
CA LEU A 61 -3.60 5.57 6.38
C LEU A 61 -2.75 4.39 6.91
N TYR A 62 -1.50 4.29 6.45
CA TYR A 62 -0.60 3.21 6.88
C TYR A 62 0.26 3.55 8.10
N SER A 63 0.18 4.76 8.66
CA SER A 63 1.02 5.19 9.80
C SER A 63 0.85 4.33 11.05
N GLY A 64 -0.37 3.85 11.31
CA GLY A 64 -0.68 3.01 12.48
C GLY A 64 -0.29 1.53 12.33
N ALA A 65 0.11 1.10 11.12
CA ALA A 65 0.31 -0.30 10.78
C ALA A 65 1.78 -0.76 10.78
N GLY A 66 2.72 0.12 11.06
CA GLY A 66 4.15 -0.14 10.81
C GLY A 66 4.63 -1.47 11.36
N HIS A 67 4.37 -1.76 12.64
CA HIS A 67 4.79 -3.01 13.26
C HIS A 67 4.06 -4.25 12.69
N ALA A 68 2.76 -4.15 12.47
CA ALA A 68 1.95 -5.23 11.90
C ALA A 68 2.40 -5.59 10.48
N LEU A 69 2.72 -4.58 9.66
CA LEU A 69 3.22 -4.80 8.30
C LEU A 69 4.63 -5.40 8.27
N VAL A 70 5.48 -5.10 9.25
CA VAL A 70 6.79 -5.78 9.39
C VAL A 70 6.58 -7.26 9.71
N GLN A 71 5.69 -7.60 10.65
CA GLN A 71 5.35 -8.99 10.99
C GLN A 71 4.79 -9.74 9.76
N LEU A 72 3.86 -9.12 9.03
CA LEU A 72 3.32 -9.70 7.80
C LEU A 72 4.44 -9.97 6.78
N ARG A 73 5.36 -9.04 6.59
CA ARG A 73 6.48 -9.20 5.65
C ARG A 73 7.39 -10.38 6.03
N MET A 74 7.65 -10.58 7.32
CA MET A 74 8.39 -11.75 7.81
C MET A 74 7.64 -13.05 7.49
N MET A 75 6.32 -13.09 7.72
CA MET A 75 5.49 -14.26 7.38
C MET A 75 5.48 -14.56 5.87
N ILE A 76 5.43 -13.54 5.02
CA ILE A 76 5.50 -13.66 3.56
C ILE A 76 6.83 -14.28 3.12
N MET A 77 7.93 -13.95 3.78
CA MET A 77 9.26 -14.50 3.46
C MET A 77 9.40 -15.97 3.87
N ASP A 78 8.72 -16.39 4.91
CA ASP A 78 8.85 -17.74 5.49
C ASP A 78 7.84 -18.74 4.92
N ASP A 79 6.76 -18.28 4.27
CA ASP A 79 5.64 -19.13 3.84
C ASP A 79 5.16 -18.78 2.43
N ALA A 80 5.35 -19.74 1.50
CA ALA A 80 5.01 -19.56 0.09
C ALA A 80 3.51 -19.35 -0.17
N GLU A 81 2.62 -19.95 0.62
CA GLU A 81 1.17 -19.79 0.49
C GLU A 81 0.75 -18.38 0.90
N ILE A 82 1.30 -17.88 2.01
CA ILE A 82 1.11 -16.49 2.46
C ILE A 82 1.65 -15.54 1.41
N SER A 83 2.85 -15.80 0.88
CA SER A 83 3.46 -14.99 -0.18
C SER A 83 2.58 -14.89 -1.42
N GLN A 84 2.04 -16.01 -1.90
CA GLN A 84 1.17 -16.04 -3.07
C GLN A 84 -0.14 -15.28 -2.83
N HIS A 85 -0.74 -15.44 -1.66
CA HIS A 85 -1.98 -14.76 -1.29
C HIS A 85 -1.80 -13.23 -1.29
N PHE A 86 -0.77 -12.72 -0.60
CA PHE A 86 -0.51 -11.29 -0.50
C PHE A 86 0.01 -10.67 -1.80
N SER A 87 0.74 -11.40 -2.62
CA SER A 87 1.09 -10.94 -3.97
C SER A 87 -0.15 -10.68 -4.83
N GLY A 88 -1.21 -11.47 -4.65
CA GLY A 88 -2.51 -11.23 -5.30
C GLY A 88 -3.17 -9.91 -4.84
N LEU A 89 -3.08 -9.57 -3.55
CA LEU A 89 -3.60 -8.30 -3.01
C LEU A 89 -2.79 -7.10 -3.50
N GLU A 90 -1.46 -7.20 -3.51
CA GLU A 90 -0.58 -6.17 -4.05
C GLU A 90 -0.86 -5.92 -5.54
N ASN A 91 -1.06 -6.97 -6.33
CA ASN A 91 -1.42 -6.83 -7.73
C ASN A 91 -2.73 -6.05 -7.93
N LYS A 92 -3.76 -6.31 -7.12
CA LYS A 92 -5.01 -5.53 -7.16
C LYS A 92 -4.77 -4.05 -6.89
N TYR A 93 -3.90 -3.75 -5.92
CA TYR A 93 -3.54 -2.37 -5.60
C TYR A 93 -2.85 -1.67 -6.78
N PHE A 94 -1.86 -2.30 -7.40
CA PHE A 94 -1.14 -1.74 -8.55
C PHE A 94 -2.05 -1.52 -9.75
N LEU A 95 -2.91 -2.49 -10.05
CA LEU A 95 -3.90 -2.37 -11.13
C LEU A 95 -4.84 -1.19 -10.90
N LYS A 96 -5.31 -0.98 -9.66
CA LYS A 96 -6.22 0.11 -9.33
C LYS A 96 -5.57 1.49 -9.51
N ILE A 97 -4.33 1.68 -9.11
CA ILE A 97 -3.56 2.91 -9.40
C ILE A 97 -3.46 3.11 -10.93
N GLY A 98 -3.11 2.04 -11.68
CA GLY A 98 -3.03 2.07 -13.14
C GLY A 98 -4.36 2.43 -13.81
N GLU A 99 -5.49 1.95 -13.29
CA GLU A 99 -6.82 2.29 -13.77
C GLU A 99 -7.14 3.79 -13.58
N ILE A 100 -6.84 4.33 -12.39
CA ILE A 100 -7.06 5.76 -12.11
C ILE A 100 -6.25 6.63 -13.07
N LEU A 101 -4.97 6.31 -13.26
CA LEU A 101 -4.10 7.02 -14.20
C LEU A 101 -4.62 6.89 -15.63
N GLY A 102 -5.02 5.69 -16.06
CA GLY A 102 -5.54 5.42 -17.41
C GLY A 102 -6.83 6.20 -17.73
N ARG A 103 -7.78 6.25 -16.79
CA ARG A 103 -9.01 7.03 -16.92
C ARG A 103 -8.75 8.53 -17.09
N ASN A 104 -7.63 9.01 -16.59
CA ASN A 104 -7.22 10.41 -16.65
C ASN A 104 -6.18 10.70 -17.76
N GLY A 105 -6.12 9.85 -18.77
CA GLY A 105 -5.33 10.11 -19.98
C GLY A 105 -3.88 9.68 -19.94
N ASN A 106 -3.43 9.01 -18.87
CA ASN A 106 -2.10 8.43 -18.81
C ASN A 106 -2.10 7.08 -19.57
N THR A 107 -1.70 7.11 -20.84
CA THR A 107 -1.73 5.95 -21.76
C THR A 107 -0.34 5.48 -22.18
N GLN A 108 0.67 5.75 -21.39
CA GLN A 108 2.06 5.51 -21.71
C GLN A 108 2.43 4.03 -21.88
N ASN A 109 3.47 3.78 -22.67
CA ASN A 109 4.11 2.47 -22.75
C ASN A 109 4.73 2.09 -21.40
N ASN A 110 4.73 0.79 -21.08
CA ASN A 110 5.26 0.25 -19.81
C ASN A 110 4.62 0.89 -18.56
N ARG A 111 3.33 1.28 -18.66
CA ARG A 111 2.61 1.90 -17.53
C ARG A 111 2.59 1.01 -16.30
N SER A 112 2.41 -0.29 -16.47
CA SER A 112 2.34 -1.23 -15.35
C SER A 112 3.65 -1.27 -14.55
N GLU A 113 4.78 -1.30 -15.23
CA GLU A 113 6.11 -1.28 -14.63
C GLU A 113 6.38 0.04 -13.92
N LYS A 114 6.00 1.16 -14.54
CA LYS A 114 6.14 2.50 -13.95
C LYS A 114 5.26 2.66 -12.71
N VAL A 115 4.02 2.16 -12.75
CA VAL A 115 3.13 2.13 -11.57
C VAL A 115 3.73 1.27 -10.47
N TYR A 116 4.22 0.08 -10.78
CA TYR A 116 4.88 -0.79 -9.81
C TYR A 116 6.07 -0.09 -9.13
N ILE A 117 6.98 0.49 -9.91
CA ILE A 117 8.14 1.23 -9.39
C ILE A 117 7.68 2.40 -8.51
N SER A 118 6.65 3.13 -8.93
CA SER A 118 6.07 4.23 -8.15
C SER A 118 5.52 3.74 -6.80
N CYS A 119 4.82 2.61 -6.78
CA CYS A 119 4.30 2.01 -5.54
C CYS A 119 5.44 1.59 -4.60
N VAL A 120 6.53 1.02 -5.13
CA VAL A 120 7.72 0.66 -4.33
C VAL A 120 8.36 1.90 -3.71
N LEU A 121 8.50 2.99 -4.47
CA LEU A 121 9.05 4.25 -3.98
C LEU A 121 8.17 4.87 -2.89
N VAL A 122 6.84 4.83 -3.06
CA VAL A 122 5.90 5.33 -2.04
C VAL A 122 5.93 4.47 -0.79
N ASP A 123 6.00 3.13 -0.92
CA ASP A 123 6.13 2.24 0.25
C ASP A 123 7.45 2.43 0.99
N SER A 124 8.55 2.77 0.31
CA SER A 124 9.82 3.07 0.97
C SER A 124 9.73 4.25 1.93
N LEU A 125 8.93 5.27 1.63
CA LEU A 125 8.65 6.38 2.55
C LEU A 125 7.93 5.92 3.82
N ARG A 126 6.97 5.02 3.70
CA ARG A 126 6.28 4.43 4.85
C ARG A 126 7.26 3.66 5.73
N GLN A 127 8.15 2.86 5.12
CA GLN A 127 9.16 2.10 5.85
C GLN A 127 10.12 3.03 6.60
N GLU A 128 10.60 4.09 5.95
CA GLU A 128 11.47 5.10 6.58
C GLU A 128 10.79 5.78 7.76
N LYS A 129 9.50 6.11 7.62
CA LYS A 129 8.76 6.82 8.65
C LYS A 129 8.43 5.95 9.87
N SER A 130 8.16 4.65 9.69
CA SER A 130 7.52 3.83 10.72
C SER A 130 8.28 2.58 11.15
N ALA A 131 9.26 2.12 10.39
CA ALA A 131 9.91 0.83 10.64
C ALA A 131 11.44 0.89 10.67
N PHE A 132 12.06 1.61 9.75
CA PHE A 132 13.52 1.61 9.54
C PHE A 132 14.03 3.03 9.31
N THR A 133 13.93 3.88 10.34
CA THR A 133 14.38 5.28 10.27
C THR A 133 15.89 5.36 10.20
N HIS A 134 16.41 6.01 9.17
CA HIS A 134 17.85 6.23 8.99
C HIS A 134 18.27 7.59 9.56
N ASN A 135 19.34 7.59 10.35
CA ASN A 135 19.92 8.81 10.88
C ASN A 135 20.49 9.68 9.74
N GLY A 136 20.21 10.96 9.79
CA GLY A 136 20.75 11.93 8.81
C GLY A 136 19.92 12.12 7.55
N LEU A 137 18.77 11.44 7.40
CA LEU A 137 17.82 11.74 6.34
C LEU A 137 16.77 12.75 6.84
N ASP A 138 16.53 13.79 6.04
CA ASP A 138 15.37 14.66 6.19
C ASP A 138 14.18 14.01 5.49
N PHE A 139 13.19 13.58 6.26
CA PHE A 139 12.02 12.86 5.75
C PHE A 139 11.19 13.71 4.77
N GLU A 140 11.03 15.01 5.02
CA GLU A 140 10.26 15.86 4.10
C GLU A 140 11.00 16.10 2.79
N ALA A 141 12.32 16.25 2.84
CA ALA A 141 13.14 16.31 1.63
C ALA A 141 13.07 14.99 0.85
N LEU A 142 13.16 13.84 1.51
CA LEU A 142 13.01 12.52 0.89
C LEU A 142 11.64 12.37 0.22
N LYS A 143 10.57 12.73 0.93
CA LYS A 143 9.17 12.70 0.41
C LYS A 143 9.04 13.56 -0.85
N GLN A 144 9.61 14.75 -0.87
CA GLN A 144 9.61 15.63 -2.05
C GLN A 144 10.37 15.01 -3.23
N GLN A 145 11.52 14.38 -2.99
CA GLN A 145 12.30 13.72 -4.05
C GLN A 145 11.55 12.51 -4.62
N VAL A 146 10.92 11.70 -3.78
CA VAL A 146 10.06 10.60 -4.23
C VAL A 146 8.90 11.12 -5.07
N ALA A 147 8.20 12.16 -4.61
CA ALA A 147 7.09 12.74 -5.37
C ALA A 147 7.53 13.22 -6.76
N LYS A 148 8.63 13.98 -6.85
CA LYS A 148 9.20 14.44 -8.13
C LYS A 148 9.58 13.27 -9.04
N THR A 149 10.19 12.23 -8.47
CA THR A 149 10.61 11.04 -9.23
C THR A 149 9.40 10.28 -9.77
N VAL A 150 8.36 10.10 -8.96
CA VAL A 150 7.11 9.43 -9.39
C VAL A 150 6.39 10.24 -10.46
N VAL A 151 6.28 11.56 -10.31
CA VAL A 151 5.68 12.43 -11.34
C VAL A 151 6.44 12.31 -12.66
N ARG A 152 7.76 12.40 -12.62
CA ARG A 152 8.60 12.27 -13.82
C ARG A 152 8.42 10.89 -14.47
N LEU A 153 8.51 9.82 -13.70
CA LEU A 153 8.35 8.44 -14.19
C LEU A 153 6.99 8.22 -14.86
N LEU A 154 5.93 8.80 -14.31
CA LEU A 154 4.56 8.68 -14.83
C LEU A 154 4.24 9.73 -15.92
N SER A 155 5.13 10.67 -16.22
CA SER A 155 4.97 11.67 -17.30
C SER A 155 5.68 11.28 -18.60
N GLU A 156 6.71 10.46 -18.53
CA GLU A 156 7.52 9.97 -19.66
C GLU A 156 6.87 8.80 -20.38
#